data_a263a0a446a0b56511f0d3d032bc4d59
#
_entry.id   a263a0a446a0b56511f0d3d032bc4d59
#
_cell.length_a   1.000
_cell.length_b   1.000
_cell.length_c   1.000
_cell.angle_alpha   90.00
_cell.angle_beta   90.00
_cell.angle_gamma   90.00
#
_symmetry.space_group_name_H-M   'P 1'
#
loop_
_entity.id
_entity.type
_entity.pdbx_description
1 polymer ?
#
loop_
_entity_poly.entity_id
_entity_poly.type
_entity_poly.pdbx_seq_one_letter_code
_entity_poly.pdbx_strand_id
1 'polypeptide(L)'
;MIISELTKEIKRETWWSEESPGTPMFSLWIQQFVRQSKYWHPKLPNIILVFFKNDFLYEETPEKQKLQIWNYVLEQYIKYPQIQLRHYKKWKAVSENLVKEREWFLKHKHHLNSQELAASFAKVSQLINEHWRITWVQESADIFTTYELPQLIQKENPNLSLEQATGIAIILCAPEFLSFMEEQHTELLKIAILYYRKIKNAKRITGVDKRLRETINGFSQKYIWLLSNYKEARPFGIGQVWQQLRYECQNKTLSKLKKDLKSVRSKVVRLKRQKNKLYRDLSISPRLRKAFNLLTFWATWMDERKQTALVGNWYLEFYAREVAKCLGINIWNIKYFTAAELHQALSKGKLPNKLELKKRRRFCVFAITKQGSKIVEKIYTGGNATKLWSLIFTKPTSSLIKGQVASAPISKMSGKVQIVLDPHRDKFTNGRILVTTMTRPDFVPLIRRASAIITDEGGITCHAAIISRELGIPCIIGTKVASKILKNGNKVELDLASGGVKIYKK
;
A
#
# COMPACT_ATOMS: atom_id res chain seq x y z
N MET A 1 14.36 -26.82 -2.77
CA MET A 1 15.68 -26.18 -2.92
C MET A 1 16.40 -26.19 -1.57
N ILE A 2 17.64 -26.64 -1.52
CA ILE A 2 18.47 -26.61 -0.34
C ILE A 2 18.91 -25.13 -0.13
N ILE A 3 19.15 -24.70 1.09
CA ILE A 3 19.50 -23.29 1.38
C ILE A 3 20.72 -22.78 0.61
N SER A 4 21.66 -23.66 0.26
CA SER A 4 22.82 -23.34 -0.57
C SER A 4 22.48 -22.98 -2.02
N GLU A 5 21.52 -23.68 -2.61
CA GLU A 5 21.00 -23.40 -3.96
C GLU A 5 20.24 -22.09 -3.98
N LEU A 6 19.36 -21.90 -2.99
CA LEU A 6 18.62 -20.65 -2.77
C LEU A 6 19.59 -19.46 -2.64
N THR A 7 20.68 -19.62 -1.88
CA THR A 7 21.72 -18.60 -1.72
C THR A 7 22.40 -18.22 -3.01
N LYS A 8 22.65 -19.20 -3.90
CA LYS A 8 23.27 -18.95 -5.22
C LYS A 8 22.32 -18.15 -6.13
N GLU A 9 21.05 -18.50 -6.11
CA GLU A 9 20.02 -17.81 -6.91
C GLU A 9 19.82 -16.38 -6.45
N ILE A 10 19.72 -16.13 -5.12
CA ILE A 10 19.58 -14.80 -4.52
C ILE A 10 20.72 -13.87 -4.93
N LYS A 11 21.97 -14.35 -4.96
CA LYS A 11 23.16 -13.55 -5.31
C LYS A 11 23.22 -13.12 -6.79
N ARG A 12 22.43 -13.73 -7.66
CA ARG A 12 22.39 -13.45 -9.10
C ARG A 12 21.38 -12.38 -9.49
N GLU A 13 20.48 -12.02 -8.56
CA GLU A 13 19.35 -11.13 -8.82
C GLU A 13 19.55 -9.78 -8.17
N THR A 14 18.98 -8.75 -8.78
CA THR A 14 18.66 -7.47 -8.13
C THR A 14 17.22 -7.53 -7.64
N TRP A 15 16.95 -6.93 -6.47
CA TRP A 15 15.70 -7.11 -5.77
C TRP A 15 14.88 -5.82 -5.73
N TRP A 16 13.60 -5.96 -5.98
CA TRP A 16 12.59 -4.95 -5.76
C TRP A 16 11.91 -5.25 -4.43
N SER A 17 12.02 -4.30 -3.49
CA SER A 17 11.42 -4.38 -2.15
C SER A 17 10.07 -3.70 -2.10
N GLU A 18 9.11 -4.33 -1.44
CA GLU A 18 7.86 -3.71 -0.97
C GLU A 18 7.71 -3.97 0.52
N GLU A 19 7.48 -2.91 1.31
CA GLU A 19 7.55 -2.98 2.76
C GLU A 19 6.28 -2.42 3.41
N SER A 20 5.72 -3.16 4.39
CA SER A 20 4.54 -2.71 5.14
C SER A 20 4.43 -3.40 6.50
N PRO A 21 3.68 -2.85 7.47
CA PRO A 21 3.25 -3.65 8.62
C PRO A 21 2.48 -4.86 8.15
N GLY A 22 2.90 -6.07 8.55
CA GLY A 22 2.31 -7.30 8.06
C GLY A 22 2.60 -8.53 8.90
N THR A 23 1.70 -9.51 8.81
CA THR A 23 1.85 -10.85 9.38
C THR A 23 1.40 -11.89 8.35
N PRO A 24 1.86 -13.16 8.43
CA PRO A 24 1.56 -14.18 7.43
C PRO A 24 0.07 -14.37 7.15
N MET A 25 -0.79 -14.36 8.17
CA MET A 25 -2.23 -14.55 7.98
C MET A 25 -2.88 -13.45 7.14
N PHE A 26 -2.45 -12.19 7.29
CA PHE A 26 -2.97 -11.06 6.52
C PHE A 26 -2.33 -10.93 5.14
N SER A 27 -1.30 -11.74 4.89
CA SER A 27 -0.55 -11.78 3.65
C SER A 27 -0.75 -13.11 2.91
N LEU A 28 -1.93 -13.71 3.02
CA LEU A 28 -2.29 -14.99 2.37
C LEU A 28 -2.10 -14.96 0.85
N TRP A 29 -2.18 -13.79 0.24
CA TRP A 29 -1.98 -13.58 -1.18
C TRP A 29 -0.57 -13.93 -1.67
N ILE A 30 0.43 -13.92 -0.79
CA ILE A 30 1.82 -14.23 -1.11
C ILE A 30 1.98 -15.62 -1.74
N GLN A 31 1.22 -16.60 -1.27
CA GLN A 31 1.27 -17.97 -1.78
C GLN A 31 0.79 -18.10 -3.24
N GLN A 32 0.13 -17.07 -3.77
CA GLN A 32 -0.49 -17.13 -5.10
C GLN A 32 0.38 -16.58 -6.21
N PHE A 33 1.41 -15.81 -5.88
CA PHE A 33 2.29 -15.22 -6.90
C PHE A 33 2.80 -16.24 -7.91
N VAL A 34 3.18 -17.39 -7.43
CA VAL A 34 3.83 -18.42 -8.26
C VAL A 34 2.82 -19.30 -9.01
N ARG A 35 1.53 -19.32 -8.59
CA ARG A 35 0.47 -20.06 -9.29
C ARG A 35 -0.17 -19.30 -10.45
N GLN A 36 0.35 -18.12 -10.78
CA GLN A 36 -0.31 -17.16 -11.68
C GLN A 36 0.00 -17.30 -13.17
N SER A 37 0.91 -18.22 -13.56
CA SER A 37 1.33 -18.40 -14.96
C SER A 37 0.18 -18.51 -15.97
N LYS A 38 -0.98 -18.95 -15.51
CA LYS A 38 -2.16 -19.16 -16.35
C LYS A 38 -2.85 -17.87 -16.81
N TYR A 39 -2.63 -16.73 -16.12
CA TYR A 39 -3.32 -15.46 -16.43
C TYR A 39 -2.41 -14.44 -17.11
N TRP A 40 -1.14 -14.31 -16.67
CA TRP A 40 -0.37 -13.13 -16.96
C TRP A 40 0.90 -13.38 -17.77
N HIS A 41 1.68 -14.39 -17.44
CA HIS A 41 2.95 -14.65 -18.14
C HIS A 41 3.44 -16.06 -17.89
N PRO A 42 3.97 -16.76 -18.94
CA PRO A 42 4.59 -18.08 -18.78
C PRO A 42 5.89 -18.05 -17.96
N LYS A 43 6.52 -16.86 -17.80
CA LYS A 43 7.80 -16.66 -17.09
C LYS A 43 7.60 -15.82 -15.82
N LEU A 44 6.79 -16.31 -14.88
CA LEU A 44 6.70 -15.70 -13.56
C LEU A 44 8.03 -15.75 -12.81
N PRO A 45 8.22 -14.90 -11.78
CA PRO A 45 9.40 -14.96 -10.94
C PRO A 45 9.67 -16.38 -10.44
N ASN A 46 10.91 -16.82 -10.57
CA ASN A 46 11.31 -18.15 -10.10
C ASN A 46 11.37 -18.21 -8.57
N ILE A 47 11.50 -17.05 -7.95
CA ILE A 47 11.67 -16.90 -6.51
C ILE A 47 11.00 -15.61 -6.02
N ILE A 48 10.31 -15.73 -4.90
CA ILE A 48 9.83 -14.58 -4.10
C ILE A 48 10.21 -14.86 -2.66
N LEU A 49 10.73 -13.86 -1.97
CA LEU A 49 11.09 -13.94 -0.58
C LEU A 49 10.24 -12.94 0.21
N VAL A 50 9.60 -13.43 1.25
CA VAL A 50 8.81 -12.57 2.14
C VAL A 50 9.33 -12.72 3.56
N PHE A 51 9.90 -11.65 4.05
CA PHE A 51 10.43 -11.56 5.41
C PHE A 51 9.37 -10.97 6.33
N PHE A 52 9.17 -11.59 7.48
CA PHE A 52 8.38 -11.04 8.58
C PHE A 52 9.30 -10.82 9.77
N LYS A 53 9.51 -9.56 10.13
CA LYS A 53 10.39 -9.18 11.24
C LYS A 53 9.69 -8.14 12.12
N ASN A 54 9.42 -8.50 13.38
CA ASN A 54 8.73 -7.62 14.34
C ASN A 54 7.37 -7.12 13.84
N ASP A 55 6.56 -8.00 13.25
CA ASP A 55 5.27 -7.70 12.63
C ASP A 55 5.36 -6.70 11.45
N PHE A 56 6.47 -6.71 10.75
CA PHE A 56 6.70 -5.94 9.54
C PHE A 56 7.07 -6.89 8.40
N LEU A 57 6.49 -6.66 7.23
CA LEU A 57 6.64 -7.46 6.01
C LEU A 57 7.62 -6.76 5.08
N TYR A 58 8.53 -7.55 4.48
CA TYR A 58 9.41 -7.15 3.39
C TYR A 58 9.23 -8.19 2.28
N GLU A 59 8.61 -7.78 1.18
CA GLU A 59 8.46 -8.61 -0.01
C GLU A 59 9.56 -8.29 -1.01
N GLU A 60 10.30 -9.31 -1.40
CA GLU A 60 11.43 -9.22 -2.31
C GLU A 60 11.15 -10.01 -3.59
N THR A 61 11.12 -9.32 -4.71
CA THR A 61 10.90 -9.90 -6.04
C THR A 61 12.05 -9.53 -6.96
N PRO A 62 12.56 -10.45 -7.83
CA PRO A 62 13.60 -10.10 -8.80
C PRO A 62 13.14 -8.96 -9.73
N GLU A 63 13.86 -7.83 -9.69
CA GLU A 63 13.51 -6.59 -10.38
C GLU A 63 13.36 -6.80 -11.90
N LYS A 64 14.34 -7.46 -12.52
CA LYS A 64 14.34 -7.76 -13.96
C LYS A 64 13.13 -8.59 -14.39
N GLN A 65 12.76 -9.59 -13.58
CA GLN A 65 11.62 -10.46 -13.87
C GLN A 65 10.29 -9.71 -13.71
N LYS A 66 10.18 -8.84 -12.70
CA LYS A 66 9.01 -7.97 -12.50
C LYS A 66 8.81 -7.04 -13.71
N LEU A 67 9.88 -6.42 -14.20
CA LEU A 67 9.85 -5.55 -15.38
C LEU A 67 9.47 -6.30 -16.67
N GLN A 68 9.99 -7.53 -16.87
CA GLN A 68 9.63 -8.36 -18.02
C GLN A 68 8.14 -8.72 -18.03
N ILE A 69 7.58 -9.03 -16.86
CA ILE A 69 6.14 -9.31 -16.71
C ILE A 69 5.32 -8.08 -17.08
N TRP A 70 5.72 -6.91 -16.58
CA TRP A 70 5.06 -5.66 -16.87
C TRP A 70 5.01 -5.37 -18.37
N ASN A 71 6.16 -5.40 -19.03
CA ASN A 71 6.25 -5.10 -20.46
C ASN A 71 5.38 -6.05 -21.29
N TYR A 72 5.39 -7.34 -20.95
CA TYR A 72 4.50 -8.31 -21.60
C TYR A 72 3.03 -7.98 -21.41
N VAL A 73 2.60 -7.69 -20.19
CA VAL A 73 1.20 -7.38 -19.88
C VAL A 73 0.73 -6.09 -20.56
N LEU A 74 1.57 -5.06 -20.56
CA LEU A 74 1.31 -3.80 -21.25
C LEU A 74 1.08 -4.05 -22.74
N GLU A 75 1.96 -4.80 -23.40
CA GLU A 75 1.82 -5.16 -24.82
C GLU A 75 0.54 -5.95 -25.09
N GLN A 76 0.21 -6.93 -24.25
CA GLN A 76 -1.02 -7.71 -24.41
C GLN A 76 -2.27 -6.83 -24.27
N TYR A 77 -2.28 -5.88 -23.34
CA TYR A 77 -3.42 -5.00 -23.14
C TYR A 77 -3.55 -3.92 -24.21
N ILE A 78 -2.42 -3.40 -24.72
CA ILE A 78 -2.44 -2.47 -25.84
C ILE A 78 -2.96 -3.15 -27.10
N LYS A 79 -2.53 -4.42 -27.33
CA LYS A 79 -2.93 -5.20 -28.50
C LYS A 79 -4.37 -5.74 -28.41
N TYR A 80 -4.77 -6.16 -27.19
CA TYR A 80 -6.07 -6.82 -26.93
C TYR A 80 -6.80 -6.17 -25.73
N PRO A 81 -7.36 -4.95 -25.88
CA PRO A 81 -7.99 -4.22 -24.77
C PRO A 81 -9.12 -4.98 -24.07
N GLN A 82 -9.82 -5.88 -24.81
CA GLN A 82 -10.89 -6.71 -24.26
C GLN A 82 -10.42 -7.67 -23.15
N ILE A 83 -9.14 -8.05 -23.13
CA ILE A 83 -8.55 -8.92 -22.09
C ILE A 83 -8.61 -8.19 -20.74
N GLN A 84 -8.25 -6.92 -20.72
CA GLN A 84 -8.30 -6.07 -19.53
C GLN A 84 -9.71 -6.03 -18.94
N LEU A 85 -10.71 -5.76 -19.76
CA LEU A 85 -12.10 -5.67 -19.32
C LEU A 85 -12.61 -7.02 -18.79
N ARG A 86 -12.21 -8.13 -19.43
CA ARG A 86 -12.53 -9.49 -18.98
C ARG A 86 -11.93 -9.77 -17.60
N HIS A 87 -10.68 -9.42 -17.39
CA HIS A 87 -10.01 -9.60 -16.09
C HIS A 87 -10.63 -8.74 -15.01
N TYR A 88 -10.97 -7.49 -15.32
CA TYR A 88 -11.67 -6.61 -14.39
C TYR A 88 -13.04 -7.15 -13.98
N LYS A 89 -13.86 -7.59 -14.93
CA LYS A 89 -15.18 -8.19 -14.66
C LYS A 89 -15.05 -9.43 -13.78
N LYS A 90 -14.07 -10.30 -14.08
CA LYS A 90 -13.81 -11.50 -13.26
C LYS A 90 -13.38 -11.13 -11.85
N TRP A 91 -12.47 -10.19 -11.71
CA TRP A 91 -12.04 -9.68 -10.41
C TRP A 91 -13.20 -9.07 -9.61
N LYS A 92 -14.08 -8.30 -10.27
CA LYS A 92 -15.24 -7.69 -9.63
C LYS A 92 -16.17 -8.75 -9.04
N ALA A 93 -16.47 -9.80 -9.79
CA ALA A 93 -17.29 -10.93 -9.31
C ALA A 93 -16.65 -11.64 -8.10
N VAL A 94 -15.33 -11.85 -8.13
CA VAL A 94 -14.60 -12.42 -6.98
C VAL A 94 -14.69 -11.52 -5.77
N SER A 95 -14.53 -10.20 -5.95
CA SER A 95 -14.61 -9.21 -4.88
C SER A 95 -16.01 -9.14 -4.25
N GLU A 96 -17.05 -9.21 -5.05
CA GLU A 96 -18.45 -9.28 -4.58
C GLU A 96 -18.72 -10.54 -3.77
N ASN A 97 -18.23 -11.70 -4.23
CA ASN A 97 -18.34 -12.96 -3.48
C ASN A 97 -17.56 -12.91 -2.17
N LEU A 98 -16.41 -12.26 -2.17
CA LEU A 98 -15.62 -12.05 -0.95
C LEU A 98 -16.37 -11.19 0.07
N VAL A 99 -17.08 -10.15 -0.37
CA VAL A 99 -17.94 -9.33 0.50
C VAL A 99 -19.09 -10.15 1.07
N LYS A 100 -19.82 -10.90 0.23
CA LYS A 100 -20.93 -11.77 0.68
C LYS A 100 -20.49 -12.79 1.73
N GLU A 101 -19.35 -13.45 1.51
CA GLU A 101 -18.80 -14.43 2.45
C GLU A 101 -18.44 -13.82 3.80
N ARG A 102 -17.87 -12.60 3.78
CA ARG A 102 -17.56 -11.86 5.00
C ARG A 102 -18.82 -11.48 5.78
N GLU A 103 -19.84 -10.96 5.10
CA GLU A 103 -21.10 -10.61 5.73
C GLU A 103 -21.77 -11.83 6.36
N TRP A 104 -21.77 -12.96 5.63
CA TRP A 104 -22.25 -14.23 6.17
C TRP A 104 -21.48 -14.62 7.45
N PHE A 105 -20.15 -14.59 7.40
CA PHE A 105 -19.31 -14.91 8.55
C PHE A 105 -19.63 -14.03 9.76
N LEU A 106 -19.74 -12.71 9.57
CA LEU A 106 -20.04 -11.81 10.71
C LEU A 106 -21.36 -12.10 11.39
N LYS A 107 -22.36 -12.55 10.64
CA LYS A 107 -23.67 -12.94 11.20
C LYS A 107 -23.61 -14.25 11.98
N HIS A 108 -22.78 -15.20 11.55
CA HIS A 108 -22.81 -16.58 12.06
C HIS A 108 -21.61 -16.93 12.97
N LYS A 109 -20.56 -16.12 13.02
CA LYS A 109 -19.28 -16.43 13.67
C LYS A 109 -19.36 -16.93 15.12
N HIS A 110 -20.38 -16.54 15.87
CA HIS A 110 -20.55 -16.94 17.26
C HIS A 110 -21.16 -18.35 17.43
N HIS A 111 -21.70 -18.92 16.36
CA HIS A 111 -22.37 -20.21 16.33
C HIS A 111 -21.59 -21.28 15.55
N LEU A 112 -20.47 -20.89 14.91
CA LEU A 112 -19.67 -21.82 14.10
C LEU A 112 -18.85 -22.75 15.00
N ASN A 113 -18.95 -24.05 14.71
CA ASN A 113 -18.02 -25.02 15.25
C ASN A 113 -16.68 -25.02 14.53
N SER A 114 -15.71 -25.80 15.01
CA SER A 114 -14.33 -25.81 14.47
C SER A 114 -14.28 -26.21 12.98
N GLN A 115 -15.11 -27.16 12.54
CA GLN A 115 -15.13 -27.63 11.14
C GLN A 115 -15.76 -26.59 10.21
N GLU A 116 -16.87 -25.97 10.63
CA GLU A 116 -17.53 -24.90 9.91
C GLU A 116 -16.63 -23.66 9.79
N LEU A 117 -15.91 -23.34 10.86
CA LEU A 117 -14.93 -22.26 10.86
C LEU A 117 -13.77 -22.57 9.89
N ALA A 118 -13.28 -23.82 9.83
CA ALA A 118 -12.27 -24.25 8.87
C ALA A 118 -12.76 -24.15 7.42
N ALA A 119 -13.99 -24.57 7.15
CA ALA A 119 -14.58 -24.50 5.80
C ALA A 119 -14.77 -23.06 5.34
N SER A 120 -15.29 -22.19 6.20
CA SER A 120 -15.44 -20.75 5.92
C SER A 120 -14.09 -20.08 5.68
N PHE A 121 -13.06 -20.37 6.50
CA PHE A 121 -11.72 -19.86 6.31
C PHE A 121 -11.10 -20.30 4.98
N ALA A 122 -11.25 -21.57 4.61
CA ALA A 122 -10.75 -22.10 3.34
C ALA A 122 -11.39 -21.36 2.14
N LYS A 123 -12.70 -21.13 2.18
CA LYS A 123 -13.44 -20.39 1.16
C LYS A 123 -12.97 -18.92 1.05
N VAL A 124 -12.87 -18.23 2.17
CA VAL A 124 -12.36 -16.83 2.20
C VAL A 124 -10.92 -16.77 1.71
N SER A 125 -10.06 -17.69 2.13
CA SER A 125 -8.67 -17.78 1.67
C SER A 125 -8.59 -17.99 0.15
N GLN A 126 -9.42 -18.85 -0.42
CA GLN A 126 -9.50 -19.07 -1.86
C GLN A 126 -9.92 -17.80 -2.60
N LEU A 127 -10.93 -17.07 -2.09
CA LEU A 127 -11.39 -15.82 -2.69
C LEU A 127 -10.33 -14.71 -2.61
N ILE A 128 -9.64 -14.55 -1.47
CA ILE A 128 -8.51 -13.62 -1.33
C ILE A 128 -7.42 -13.96 -2.35
N ASN A 129 -7.09 -15.22 -2.47
CA ASN A 129 -6.09 -15.70 -3.40
C ASN A 129 -6.45 -15.38 -4.85
N GLU A 130 -7.70 -15.64 -5.27
CA GLU A 130 -8.17 -15.35 -6.61
C GLU A 130 -8.23 -13.84 -6.89
N HIS A 131 -8.67 -13.04 -5.91
CA HIS A 131 -8.69 -11.58 -5.96
C HIS A 131 -7.30 -11.01 -6.29
N TRP A 132 -6.26 -11.45 -5.57
CA TRP A 132 -4.88 -11.00 -5.78
C TRP A 132 -4.25 -11.60 -7.04
N ARG A 133 -4.56 -12.86 -7.36
CA ARG A 133 -4.07 -13.52 -8.57
C ARG A 133 -4.42 -12.76 -9.85
N ILE A 134 -5.59 -12.12 -9.89
CA ILE A 134 -6.02 -11.33 -11.05
C ILE A 134 -5.34 -9.96 -11.09
N THR A 135 -4.99 -9.38 -9.94
CA THR A 135 -4.62 -7.95 -9.85
C THR A 135 -3.16 -7.67 -9.56
N TRP A 136 -2.39 -8.66 -9.12
CA TRP A 136 -1.00 -8.42 -8.71
C TRP A 136 -0.14 -7.73 -9.77
N VAL A 137 -0.37 -8.05 -11.03
CA VAL A 137 0.37 -7.46 -12.15
C VAL A 137 0.33 -5.93 -12.16
N GLN A 138 -0.68 -5.32 -11.56
CA GLN A 138 -0.81 -3.87 -11.46
C GLN A 138 0.32 -3.22 -10.64
N GLU A 139 0.91 -3.96 -9.67
CA GLU A 139 2.04 -3.47 -8.86
C GLU A 139 3.29 -3.20 -9.70
N SER A 140 3.37 -3.79 -10.91
CA SER A 140 4.49 -3.57 -11.82
C SER A 140 4.40 -2.22 -12.56
N ALA A 141 3.23 -1.56 -12.55
CA ALA A 141 3.01 -0.28 -13.23
C ALA A 141 3.90 0.85 -12.70
N ASP A 142 4.23 0.81 -11.41
CA ASP A 142 5.02 1.85 -10.77
C ASP A 142 6.43 1.97 -11.36
N ILE A 143 7.05 0.86 -11.76
CA ILE A 143 8.37 0.85 -12.40
C ILE A 143 8.30 1.58 -13.73
N PHE A 144 7.32 1.23 -14.57
CA PHE A 144 7.15 1.84 -15.89
C PHE A 144 6.82 3.34 -15.80
N THR A 145 5.86 3.71 -14.95
CA THR A 145 5.45 5.11 -14.79
C THR A 145 6.56 5.99 -14.22
N THR A 146 7.45 5.40 -13.41
CA THR A 146 8.53 6.13 -12.75
C THR A 146 9.74 6.31 -13.65
N TYR A 147 10.14 5.28 -14.37
CA TYR A 147 11.44 5.25 -15.07
C TYR A 147 11.31 5.33 -16.59
N GLU A 148 10.40 4.56 -17.20
CA GLU A 148 10.34 4.45 -18.66
C GLU A 148 9.44 5.50 -19.30
N LEU A 149 8.29 5.76 -18.70
CA LEU A 149 7.27 6.64 -19.29
C LEU A 149 7.74 8.08 -19.49
N PRO A 150 8.46 8.74 -18.55
CA PRO A 150 9.04 10.07 -18.78
C PRO A 150 10.03 10.10 -19.95
N GLN A 151 10.86 9.07 -20.09
CA GLN A 151 11.82 8.97 -21.19
C GLN A 151 11.11 8.81 -22.55
N LEU A 152 10.03 8.04 -22.61
CA LEU A 152 9.22 7.89 -23.83
C LEU A 152 8.55 9.21 -24.23
N ILE A 153 8.01 9.96 -23.26
CA ILE A 153 7.44 11.30 -23.51
C ILE A 153 8.52 12.25 -24.05
N GLN A 154 9.68 12.28 -23.43
CA GLN A 154 10.81 13.12 -23.86
C GLN A 154 11.29 12.74 -25.25
N LYS A 155 11.36 11.45 -25.58
CA LYS A 155 11.75 10.97 -26.91
C LYS A 155 10.79 11.46 -28.01
N GLU A 156 9.49 11.48 -27.74
CA GLU A 156 8.48 12.00 -28.68
C GLU A 156 8.42 13.55 -28.70
N ASN A 157 8.95 14.21 -27.66
CA ASN A 157 8.97 15.67 -27.49
C ASN A 157 10.37 16.13 -27.04
N PRO A 158 11.39 16.19 -27.95
CA PRO A 158 12.79 16.42 -27.57
C PRO A 158 13.07 17.76 -26.89
N ASN A 159 12.20 18.75 -27.05
CA ASN A 159 12.32 20.07 -26.40
C ASN A 159 11.97 20.07 -24.92
N LEU A 160 11.44 18.96 -24.39
CA LEU A 160 11.11 18.83 -22.97
C LEU A 160 12.33 18.35 -22.17
N SER A 161 12.54 18.93 -21.00
CA SER A 161 13.43 18.32 -20.00
C SER A 161 12.80 17.03 -19.44
N LEU A 162 13.63 16.16 -18.88
CA LEU A 162 13.13 14.94 -18.21
C LEU A 162 12.18 15.28 -17.04
N GLU A 163 12.42 16.38 -16.35
CA GLU A 163 11.55 16.88 -15.27
C GLU A 163 10.17 17.28 -15.82
N GLN A 164 10.13 18.02 -16.94
CA GLN A 164 8.88 18.39 -17.60
C GLN A 164 8.12 17.14 -18.09
N ALA A 165 8.82 16.19 -18.72
CA ALA A 165 8.24 14.93 -19.15
C ALA A 165 7.67 14.12 -17.96
N THR A 166 8.37 14.11 -16.82
CA THR A 166 7.88 13.51 -15.57
C THR A 166 6.59 14.18 -15.07
N GLY A 167 6.56 15.52 -15.06
CA GLY A 167 5.35 16.28 -14.70
C GLY A 167 4.16 15.96 -15.61
N ILE A 168 4.40 15.82 -16.91
CA ILE A 168 3.39 15.43 -17.89
C ILE A 168 2.90 13.99 -17.65
N ALA A 169 3.82 13.04 -17.40
CA ALA A 169 3.46 11.66 -17.06
C ALA A 169 2.53 11.60 -15.83
N ILE A 170 2.83 12.36 -14.78
CA ILE A 170 2.00 12.49 -13.59
C ILE A 170 0.57 12.92 -13.94
N ILE A 171 0.41 13.93 -14.77
CA ILE A 171 -0.90 14.46 -15.14
C ILE A 171 -1.65 13.43 -16.02
N LEU A 172 -1.00 12.88 -17.03
CA LEU A 172 -1.63 11.98 -17.99
C LEU A 172 -2.00 10.62 -17.36
N CYS A 173 -1.25 10.13 -16.37
CA CYS A 173 -1.58 8.90 -15.62
C CYS A 173 -2.55 9.15 -14.45
N ALA A 174 -2.80 10.38 -14.04
CA ALA A 174 -3.64 10.68 -12.88
C ALA A 174 -5.07 10.14 -13.06
N PRO A 175 -5.67 9.55 -12.00
CA PRO A 175 -7.02 8.98 -12.08
C PRO A 175 -8.09 10.05 -12.27
N GLU A 176 -9.07 9.76 -13.14
CA GLU A 176 -10.18 10.68 -13.47
C GLU A 176 -11.42 10.43 -12.61
N PHE A 177 -11.22 10.08 -11.36
CA PHE A 177 -12.25 9.84 -10.36
C PHE A 177 -11.77 10.31 -8.99
N LEU A 178 -12.64 10.36 -8.00
CA LEU A 178 -12.26 10.55 -6.60
C LEU A 178 -11.94 9.18 -5.98
N SER A 179 -10.75 9.02 -5.40
CA SER A 179 -10.41 7.81 -4.67
C SER A 179 -11.33 7.61 -3.47
N PHE A 180 -11.46 6.37 -2.96
CA PHE A 180 -12.27 6.12 -1.76
C PHE A 180 -11.84 6.98 -0.56
N MET A 181 -10.58 7.37 -0.50
CA MET A 181 -10.07 8.30 0.52
C MET A 181 -10.57 9.74 0.32
N GLU A 182 -10.59 10.21 -0.94
CA GLU A 182 -11.12 11.54 -1.27
C GLU A 182 -12.64 11.59 -1.11
N GLU A 183 -13.34 10.50 -1.40
CA GLU A 183 -14.76 10.35 -1.11
C GLU A 183 -15.05 10.42 0.38
N GLN A 184 -14.28 9.67 1.19
CA GLN A 184 -14.36 9.72 2.66
C GLN A 184 -14.11 11.14 3.18
N HIS A 185 -13.05 11.80 2.70
CA HIS A 185 -12.74 13.17 3.10
C HIS A 185 -13.83 14.17 2.67
N THR A 186 -14.40 13.98 1.46
CA THR A 186 -15.52 14.77 0.96
C THR A 186 -16.75 14.68 1.89
N GLU A 187 -17.08 13.47 2.34
CA GLU A 187 -18.18 13.24 3.28
C GLU A 187 -17.88 13.86 4.66
N LEU A 188 -16.63 13.73 5.14
CA LEU A 188 -16.18 14.34 6.39
C LEU A 188 -16.34 15.88 6.33
N LEU A 189 -15.91 16.51 5.22
CA LEU A 189 -16.07 17.96 5.03
C LEU A 189 -17.54 18.39 4.99
N LYS A 190 -18.44 17.60 4.40
CA LYS A 190 -19.89 17.88 4.43
C LYS A 190 -20.42 17.91 5.86
N ILE A 191 -20.03 16.94 6.69
CA ILE A 191 -20.39 16.89 8.12
C ILE A 191 -19.81 18.12 8.85
N ALA A 192 -18.52 18.41 8.63
CA ALA A 192 -17.85 19.56 9.24
C ALA A 192 -18.53 20.89 8.89
N ILE A 193 -18.95 21.08 7.62
CA ILE A 193 -19.65 22.29 7.17
C ILE A 193 -21.04 22.38 7.78
N LEU A 194 -21.81 21.29 7.74
CA LEU A 194 -23.19 21.24 8.24
C LEU A 194 -23.27 21.54 9.73
N TYR A 195 -22.33 21.03 10.51
CA TYR A 195 -22.32 21.13 11.96
C TYR A 195 -21.19 22.02 12.49
N TYR A 196 -20.63 22.93 11.68
CA TYR A 196 -19.42 23.69 11.96
C TYR A 196 -19.39 24.31 13.37
N ARG A 197 -20.41 25.12 13.72
CA ARG A 197 -20.48 25.80 15.02
C ARG A 197 -20.55 24.81 16.18
N LYS A 198 -21.35 23.74 16.04
CA LYS A 198 -21.53 22.71 17.08
C LYS A 198 -20.20 21.96 17.34
N ILE A 199 -19.49 21.56 16.27
CA ILE A 199 -18.22 20.86 16.38
C ILE A 199 -17.13 21.78 16.94
N LYS A 200 -17.05 23.01 16.46
CA LYS A 200 -16.05 23.99 16.89
C LYS A 200 -16.13 24.31 18.39
N ASN A 201 -17.34 24.45 18.92
CA ASN A 201 -17.59 24.85 20.32
C ASN A 201 -17.55 23.67 21.31
N ALA A 202 -17.81 22.42 20.83
CA ALA A 202 -17.86 21.29 21.74
C ALA A 202 -16.43 20.73 22.01
N LYS A 203 -16.12 20.54 23.31
CA LYS A 203 -14.86 19.91 23.73
C LYS A 203 -14.86 18.39 23.53
N ARG A 204 -16.01 17.75 23.74
CA ARG A 204 -16.18 16.27 23.65
C ARG A 204 -17.41 15.94 22.81
N ILE A 205 -17.43 14.76 22.22
CA ILE A 205 -18.57 14.27 21.44
C ILE A 205 -19.84 14.11 22.28
N THR A 206 -19.71 13.88 23.57
CA THR A 206 -20.85 13.81 24.51
C THR A 206 -21.57 15.14 24.66
N GLY A 207 -20.91 16.26 24.35
CA GLY A 207 -21.47 17.61 24.40
C GLY A 207 -22.23 18.07 23.16
N VAL A 208 -22.40 17.19 22.14
CA VAL A 208 -23.19 17.49 20.93
C VAL A 208 -24.55 16.79 20.97
N ASP A 209 -25.49 17.27 20.15
CA ASP A 209 -26.84 16.69 20.07
C ASP A 209 -26.86 15.28 19.49
N LYS A 210 -27.98 14.58 19.69
CA LYS A 210 -28.19 13.19 19.25
C LYS A 210 -27.97 13.02 17.74
N ARG A 211 -28.52 13.95 16.93
CA ARG A 211 -28.46 13.88 15.46
C ARG A 211 -27.02 13.94 14.95
N LEU A 212 -26.17 14.80 15.50
CA LEU A 212 -24.76 14.86 15.14
C LEU A 212 -24.01 13.59 15.57
N ARG A 213 -24.29 13.06 16.77
CA ARG A 213 -23.70 11.77 17.21
C ARG A 213 -24.07 10.62 16.29
N GLU A 214 -25.32 10.53 15.87
CA GLU A 214 -25.81 9.51 14.92
C GLU A 214 -25.14 9.66 13.55
N THR A 215 -25.00 10.90 13.06
CA THR A 215 -24.28 11.19 11.80
C THR A 215 -22.82 10.73 11.88
N ILE A 216 -22.12 11.04 12.96
CA ILE A 216 -20.73 10.62 13.20
C ILE A 216 -20.63 9.09 13.31
N ASN A 217 -21.57 8.46 14.01
CA ASN A 217 -21.63 7.01 14.13
C ASN A 217 -21.84 6.34 12.77
N GLY A 218 -22.81 6.80 11.98
CA GLY A 218 -23.07 6.29 10.63
C GLY A 218 -21.83 6.40 9.72
N PHE A 219 -21.14 7.54 9.76
CA PHE A 219 -19.89 7.74 9.05
C PHE A 219 -18.79 6.79 9.54
N SER A 220 -18.63 6.64 10.85
CA SER A 220 -17.66 5.71 11.45
C SER A 220 -17.94 4.26 11.03
N GLN A 221 -19.20 3.82 11.04
CA GLN A 221 -19.57 2.45 10.60
C GLN A 221 -19.27 2.21 9.12
N LYS A 222 -19.55 3.19 8.26
CA LYS A 222 -19.25 3.10 6.83
C LYS A 222 -17.76 2.92 6.54
N TYR A 223 -16.89 3.58 7.29
CA TYR A 223 -15.45 3.61 7.09
C TYR A 223 -14.66 2.89 8.19
N ILE A 224 -15.28 2.03 8.98
CA ILE A 224 -14.69 1.39 10.18
C ILE A 224 -13.40 0.63 9.88
N TRP A 225 -13.27 0.10 8.68
CA TRP A 225 -12.16 -0.68 8.16
C TRP A 225 -10.95 0.17 7.71
N LEU A 226 -11.08 1.50 7.66
CA LEU A 226 -10.13 2.41 7.02
C LEU A 226 -8.70 2.33 7.59
N LEU A 227 -8.55 2.03 8.88
CA LEU A 227 -7.25 1.89 9.55
C LEU A 227 -6.73 0.46 9.58
N SER A 228 -7.36 -0.46 8.83
CA SER A 228 -6.86 -1.82 8.68
C SER A 228 -5.60 -1.85 7.81
N ASN A 229 -4.69 -2.77 8.12
CA ASN A 229 -3.47 -3.02 7.36
C ASN A 229 -3.17 -4.53 7.32
N TYR A 230 -2.02 -4.93 6.78
CA TYR A 230 -1.64 -6.35 6.68
C TYR A 230 -1.14 -6.97 7.99
N LYS A 231 -1.17 -6.26 9.10
CA LYS A 231 -0.80 -6.72 10.44
C LYS A 231 -2.00 -6.89 11.35
N GLU A 232 -2.88 -5.91 11.34
CA GLU A 232 -4.03 -5.82 12.24
C GLU A 232 -5.14 -4.94 11.68
N ALA A 233 -6.35 -5.15 12.16
CA ALA A 233 -7.46 -4.26 11.91
C ALA A 233 -7.72 -3.38 13.14
N ARG A 234 -7.69 -2.07 12.92
CA ARG A 234 -8.07 -1.07 13.91
C ARG A 234 -9.31 -0.34 13.44
N PRO A 235 -10.30 -0.14 14.31
CA PRO A 235 -11.50 0.58 13.92
C PRO A 235 -11.19 2.06 13.68
N PHE A 236 -11.67 2.60 12.58
CA PHE A 236 -11.83 4.03 12.41
C PHE A 236 -13.10 4.47 13.15
N GLY A 237 -12.99 4.45 14.48
CA GLY A 237 -14.12 4.62 15.38
C GLY A 237 -14.57 6.07 15.55
N ILE A 238 -15.65 6.24 16.28
CA ILE A 238 -16.28 7.55 16.57
C ILE A 238 -15.27 8.57 17.13
N GLY A 239 -14.33 8.13 17.97
CA GLY A 239 -13.29 8.99 18.55
C GLY A 239 -12.36 9.58 17.50
N GLN A 240 -11.90 8.79 16.53
CA GLN A 240 -11.04 9.23 15.44
C GLN A 240 -11.78 10.18 14.49
N VAL A 241 -13.04 9.85 14.15
CA VAL A 241 -13.88 10.72 13.33
C VAL A 241 -14.09 12.07 14.03
N TRP A 242 -14.39 12.06 15.33
CA TRP A 242 -14.54 13.27 16.11
C TRP A 242 -13.26 14.13 16.15
N GLN A 243 -12.10 13.50 16.33
CA GLN A 243 -10.81 14.19 16.29
C GLN A 243 -10.55 14.86 14.94
N GLN A 244 -10.84 14.18 13.83
CA GLN A 244 -10.68 14.75 12.50
C GLN A 244 -11.65 15.91 12.24
N LEU A 245 -12.92 15.77 12.60
CA LEU A 245 -13.92 16.83 12.47
C LEU A 245 -13.53 18.07 13.29
N ARG A 246 -13.07 17.86 14.52
CA ARG A 246 -12.59 18.98 15.37
C ARG A 246 -11.36 19.64 14.76
N TYR A 247 -10.40 18.87 14.28
CA TYR A 247 -9.21 19.43 13.62
C TYR A 247 -9.61 20.34 12.45
N GLU A 248 -10.50 19.89 11.58
CA GLU A 248 -10.98 20.68 10.44
C GLU A 248 -11.69 21.97 10.90
N CYS A 249 -12.61 21.89 11.87
CA CYS A 249 -13.39 23.04 12.32
C CYS A 249 -12.60 24.03 13.20
N GLN A 250 -11.55 23.59 13.90
CA GLN A 250 -10.71 24.46 14.73
C GLN A 250 -9.65 25.20 13.91
N ASN A 251 -9.09 24.55 12.89
CA ASN A 251 -7.99 25.10 12.11
C ASN A 251 -8.43 25.81 10.83
N LYS A 252 -9.72 25.70 10.44
CA LYS A 252 -10.24 26.31 9.23
C LYS A 252 -11.53 27.07 9.50
N THR A 253 -11.74 28.15 8.75
CA THR A 253 -13.01 28.87 8.71
C THR A 253 -14.05 28.11 7.90
N LEU A 254 -15.33 28.37 8.11
CA LEU A 254 -16.41 27.76 7.34
C LEU A 254 -16.27 28.05 5.83
N SER A 255 -15.84 29.26 5.47
CA SER A 255 -15.56 29.64 4.06
C SER A 255 -14.44 28.78 3.47
N LYS A 256 -13.35 28.54 4.22
CA LYS A 256 -12.24 27.69 3.78
C LYS A 256 -12.69 26.24 3.59
N LEU A 257 -13.49 25.66 4.49
CA LEU A 257 -14.03 24.31 4.34
C LEU A 257 -14.91 24.17 3.10
N LYS A 258 -15.77 25.17 2.82
CA LYS A 258 -16.57 25.20 1.58
C LYS A 258 -15.69 25.26 0.33
N LYS A 259 -14.62 26.08 0.35
CA LYS A 259 -13.65 26.16 -0.75
C LYS A 259 -12.91 24.84 -0.95
N ASP A 260 -12.49 24.18 0.12
CA ASP A 260 -11.81 22.87 0.08
C ASP A 260 -12.74 21.82 -0.54
N LEU A 261 -14.00 21.75 -0.10
CA LEU A 261 -15.02 20.84 -0.66
C LEU A 261 -15.24 21.09 -2.16
N LYS A 262 -15.35 22.37 -2.59
CA LYS A 262 -15.48 22.73 -4.00
C LYS A 262 -14.23 22.33 -4.79
N SER A 263 -13.04 22.49 -4.22
CA SER A 263 -11.76 22.10 -4.84
C SER A 263 -11.69 20.61 -5.11
N VAL A 264 -12.03 19.76 -4.12
CA VAL A 264 -12.04 18.30 -4.31
C VAL A 264 -13.04 17.90 -5.39
N ARG A 265 -14.27 18.41 -5.35
CA ARG A 265 -15.31 18.11 -6.34
C ARG A 265 -14.93 18.52 -7.76
N SER A 266 -14.23 19.64 -7.92
CA SER A 266 -13.80 20.14 -9.23
C SER A 266 -12.49 19.50 -9.74
N LYS A 267 -11.80 18.69 -8.92
CA LYS A 267 -10.50 18.08 -9.25
C LYS A 267 -10.56 17.29 -10.57
N VAL A 268 -11.55 16.41 -10.70
CA VAL A 268 -11.70 15.55 -11.89
C VAL A 268 -11.92 16.38 -13.16
N VAL A 269 -12.77 17.39 -13.09
CA VAL A 269 -13.04 18.27 -14.25
C VAL A 269 -11.80 19.07 -14.66
N ARG A 270 -11.05 19.59 -13.66
CA ARG A 270 -9.80 20.31 -13.94
C ARG A 270 -8.77 19.37 -14.59
N LEU A 271 -8.62 18.16 -14.04
CA LEU A 271 -7.69 17.17 -14.55
C LEU A 271 -8.01 16.79 -16.01
N LYS A 272 -9.28 16.53 -16.33
CA LYS A 272 -9.69 16.25 -17.72
C LYS A 272 -9.33 17.39 -18.68
N ARG A 273 -9.55 18.64 -18.26
CA ARG A 273 -9.16 19.82 -19.06
C ARG A 273 -7.65 19.88 -19.27
N GLN A 274 -6.85 19.62 -18.21
CA GLN A 274 -5.39 19.60 -18.31
C GLN A 274 -4.90 18.49 -19.24
N LYS A 275 -5.41 17.27 -19.12
CA LYS A 275 -5.08 16.15 -20.01
C LYS A 275 -5.43 16.49 -21.47
N ASN A 276 -6.61 17.01 -21.73
CA ASN A 276 -7.03 17.39 -23.09
C ASN A 276 -6.15 18.49 -23.68
N LYS A 277 -5.67 19.43 -22.86
CA LYS A 277 -4.71 20.43 -23.30
C LYS A 277 -3.38 19.77 -23.67
N LEU A 278 -2.82 18.92 -22.80
CA LEU A 278 -1.54 18.23 -23.05
C LEU A 278 -1.63 17.35 -24.32
N TYR A 279 -2.74 16.67 -24.58
CA TYR A 279 -2.94 15.88 -25.80
C TYR A 279 -3.04 16.71 -27.09
N ARG A 280 -3.31 18.01 -26.99
CA ARG A 280 -3.28 18.95 -28.15
C ARG A 280 -1.90 19.57 -28.32
N ASP A 281 -1.25 19.90 -27.21
CA ASP A 281 -0.01 20.70 -27.22
C ASP A 281 1.24 19.83 -27.46
N LEU A 282 1.15 18.51 -27.28
CA LEU A 282 2.27 17.59 -27.34
C LEU A 282 2.07 16.54 -28.45
N SER A 283 3.19 16.12 -29.02
CA SER A 283 3.24 14.92 -29.88
C SER A 283 3.15 13.68 -29.00
N ILE A 284 2.01 13.01 -29.02
CA ILE A 284 1.75 11.76 -28.28
C ILE A 284 1.33 10.70 -29.28
N SER A 285 2.17 9.70 -29.48
CA SER A 285 1.88 8.59 -30.39
C SER A 285 0.62 7.81 -29.97
N PRO A 286 -0.10 7.17 -30.91
CA PRO A 286 -1.26 6.34 -30.59
C PRO A 286 -0.95 5.23 -29.59
N ARG A 287 0.27 4.66 -29.63
CA ARG A 287 0.75 3.65 -28.69
C ARG A 287 0.85 4.21 -27.28
N LEU A 288 1.50 5.37 -27.13
CA LEU A 288 1.67 6.03 -25.84
C LEU A 288 0.32 6.48 -25.27
N ARG A 289 -0.60 6.95 -26.11
CA ARG A 289 -1.96 7.29 -25.71
C ARG A 289 -2.73 6.09 -25.18
N LYS A 290 -2.59 4.90 -25.81
CA LYS A 290 -3.19 3.66 -25.30
C LYS A 290 -2.59 3.28 -23.94
N ALA A 291 -1.28 3.48 -23.74
CA ALA A 291 -0.63 3.23 -22.44
C ALA A 291 -1.22 4.16 -21.34
N PHE A 292 -1.40 5.45 -21.61
CA PHE A 292 -2.05 6.37 -20.66
C PHE A 292 -3.49 5.98 -20.32
N ASN A 293 -4.27 5.57 -21.31
CA ASN A 293 -5.64 5.10 -21.08
C ASN A 293 -5.66 3.84 -20.20
N LEU A 294 -4.76 2.91 -20.44
CA LEU A 294 -4.58 1.71 -19.63
C LEU A 294 -4.21 2.06 -18.19
N LEU A 295 -3.23 2.93 -17.99
CA LEU A 295 -2.77 3.36 -16.66
C LEU A 295 -3.86 4.11 -15.89
N THR A 296 -4.63 4.97 -16.56
CA THR A 296 -5.78 5.67 -15.95
C THR A 296 -6.86 4.67 -15.51
N PHE A 297 -7.17 3.66 -16.32
CA PHE A 297 -8.11 2.60 -15.94
C PHE A 297 -7.56 1.76 -14.78
N TRP A 298 -6.27 1.43 -14.80
CA TRP A 298 -5.65 0.67 -13.71
C TRP A 298 -5.64 1.45 -12.41
N ALA A 299 -5.46 2.77 -12.45
CA ALA A 299 -5.56 3.60 -11.24
C ALA A 299 -6.94 3.45 -10.58
N THR A 300 -8.03 3.38 -11.36
CA THR A 300 -9.39 3.11 -10.85
C THR A 300 -9.47 1.73 -10.22
N TRP A 301 -9.03 0.71 -10.95
CA TRP A 301 -9.06 -0.67 -10.47
C TRP A 301 -8.19 -0.89 -9.23
N MET A 302 -7.00 -0.25 -9.16
CA MET A 302 -6.13 -0.28 -7.98
C MET A 302 -6.80 0.34 -6.75
N ASP A 303 -7.54 1.44 -6.91
CA ASP A 303 -8.26 2.09 -5.80
C ASP A 303 -9.36 1.16 -5.25
N GLU A 304 -10.20 0.60 -6.13
CA GLU A 304 -11.22 -0.39 -5.74
C GLU A 304 -10.61 -1.63 -5.09
N ARG A 305 -9.47 -2.11 -5.60
CA ARG A 305 -8.74 -3.24 -5.05
C ARG A 305 -8.21 -2.95 -3.64
N LYS A 306 -7.60 -1.77 -3.44
CA LYS A 306 -7.11 -1.34 -2.13
C LYS A 306 -8.24 -1.25 -1.11
N GLN A 307 -9.36 -0.66 -1.49
CA GLN A 307 -10.56 -0.63 -0.65
C GLN A 307 -11.01 -2.04 -0.27
N THR A 308 -11.16 -2.96 -1.24
CA THR A 308 -11.57 -4.34 -1.00
C THR A 308 -10.57 -5.08 -0.09
N ALA A 309 -9.26 -4.84 -0.27
CA ALA A 309 -8.21 -5.44 0.57
C ALA A 309 -8.30 -4.95 2.03
N LEU A 310 -8.48 -3.63 2.26
CA LEU A 310 -8.64 -3.08 3.62
C LEU A 310 -9.89 -3.62 4.31
N VAL A 311 -11.03 -3.68 3.60
CA VAL A 311 -12.25 -4.34 4.08
C VAL A 311 -11.97 -5.81 4.40
N GLY A 312 -11.19 -6.50 3.56
CA GLY A 312 -10.75 -7.89 3.79
C GLY A 312 -9.98 -8.07 5.06
N ASN A 313 -8.98 -7.24 5.28
CA ASN A 313 -8.16 -7.29 6.48
C ASN A 313 -8.98 -7.01 7.74
N TRP A 314 -9.98 -6.11 7.66
CA TRP A 314 -10.94 -5.91 8.75
C TRP A 314 -11.65 -7.21 9.14
N TYR A 315 -12.14 -7.98 8.17
CA TYR A 315 -12.80 -9.26 8.43
C TYR A 315 -11.83 -10.36 8.90
N LEU A 316 -10.61 -10.42 8.35
CA LEU A 316 -9.60 -11.38 8.79
C LEU A 316 -9.23 -11.25 10.28
N GLU A 317 -9.30 -10.05 10.83
CA GLU A 317 -9.11 -9.85 12.28
C GLU A 317 -10.18 -10.59 13.10
N PHE A 318 -11.44 -10.60 12.65
CA PHE A 318 -12.51 -11.35 13.33
C PHE A 318 -12.30 -12.85 13.19
N TYR A 319 -11.89 -13.33 12.01
CA TYR A 319 -11.51 -14.73 11.84
C TYR A 319 -10.39 -15.13 12.81
N ALA A 320 -9.34 -14.33 12.90
CA ALA A 320 -8.23 -14.58 13.80
C ALA A 320 -8.69 -14.67 15.26
N ARG A 321 -9.65 -13.82 15.67
CA ARG A 321 -10.22 -13.81 17.03
C ARG A 321 -11.04 -15.06 17.31
N GLU A 322 -11.92 -15.45 16.39
CA GLU A 322 -12.75 -16.65 16.58
C GLU A 322 -11.91 -17.93 16.54
N VAL A 323 -10.91 -18.03 15.66
CA VAL A 323 -9.94 -19.13 15.65
C VAL A 323 -9.13 -19.17 16.95
N ALA A 324 -8.68 -18.02 17.45
CA ALA A 324 -7.94 -17.93 18.70
C ALA A 324 -8.77 -18.45 19.89
N LYS A 325 -10.05 -18.12 19.96
CA LYS A 325 -10.99 -18.64 20.96
C LYS A 325 -11.19 -20.14 20.82
N CYS A 326 -11.50 -20.61 19.59
CA CYS A 326 -11.75 -22.01 19.30
C CYS A 326 -10.57 -22.91 19.68
N LEU A 327 -9.34 -22.49 19.41
CA LEU A 327 -8.12 -23.26 19.66
C LEU A 327 -7.48 -22.98 21.04
N GLY A 328 -7.99 -22.04 21.83
CA GLY A 328 -7.37 -21.64 23.11
C GLY A 328 -5.97 -21.03 22.95
N ILE A 329 -5.68 -20.35 21.83
CA ILE A 329 -4.36 -19.85 21.48
C ILE A 329 -4.38 -18.32 21.38
N ASN A 330 -3.27 -17.68 21.75
CA ASN A 330 -3.13 -16.24 21.60
C ASN A 330 -3.25 -15.82 20.12
N ILE A 331 -4.05 -14.79 19.83
CA ILE A 331 -4.32 -14.30 18.47
C ILE A 331 -3.03 -13.96 17.69
N TRP A 332 -2.00 -13.44 18.34
CA TRP A 332 -0.72 -13.14 17.69
C TRP A 332 0.01 -14.39 17.21
N ASN A 333 -0.18 -15.55 17.86
CA ASN A 333 0.33 -16.82 17.35
C ASN A 333 -0.46 -17.29 16.13
N ILE A 334 -1.79 -17.14 16.14
CA ILE A 334 -2.66 -17.45 14.98
C ILE A 334 -2.23 -16.67 13.74
N LYS A 335 -1.88 -15.41 13.88
CA LYS A 335 -1.43 -14.55 12.77
C LYS A 335 -0.14 -15.06 12.09
N TYR A 336 0.61 -15.96 12.73
CA TYR A 336 1.81 -16.59 12.19
C TYR A 336 1.62 -18.03 11.68
N PHE A 337 0.38 -18.51 11.63
CA PHE A 337 0.07 -19.76 10.96
C PHE A 337 0.06 -19.57 9.45
N THR A 338 0.45 -20.62 8.71
CA THR A 338 0.12 -20.70 7.28
C THR A 338 -1.37 -21.05 7.13
N ALA A 339 -1.94 -20.82 5.94
CA ALA A 339 -3.32 -21.23 5.68
C ALA A 339 -3.53 -22.74 5.85
N ALA A 340 -2.54 -23.55 5.45
CA ALA A 340 -2.58 -25.01 5.62
C ALA A 340 -2.54 -25.43 7.09
N GLU A 341 -1.68 -24.83 7.90
CA GLU A 341 -1.60 -25.08 9.35
C GLU A 341 -2.91 -24.67 10.05
N LEU A 342 -3.48 -23.54 9.67
CA LEU A 342 -4.75 -23.10 10.24
C LEU A 342 -5.88 -24.07 9.91
N HIS A 343 -5.96 -24.54 8.67
CA HIS A 343 -6.92 -25.55 8.27
C HIS A 343 -6.71 -26.85 9.04
N GLN A 344 -5.48 -27.34 9.20
CA GLN A 344 -5.18 -28.55 9.97
C GLN A 344 -5.50 -28.39 11.46
N ALA A 345 -5.23 -27.22 12.04
CA ALA A 345 -5.56 -26.94 13.44
C ALA A 345 -7.06 -26.99 13.70
N LEU A 346 -7.86 -26.39 12.84
CA LEU A 346 -9.31 -26.34 12.96
C LEU A 346 -9.99 -27.69 12.64
N SER A 347 -9.52 -28.39 11.58
CA SER A 347 -10.16 -29.63 11.10
C SER A 347 -9.69 -30.89 11.83
N LYS A 348 -8.44 -30.94 12.33
CA LYS A 348 -7.80 -32.13 12.90
C LYS A 348 -7.18 -31.88 14.28
N GLY A 349 -7.30 -30.69 14.86
CA GLY A 349 -6.66 -30.31 16.12
C GLY A 349 -5.12 -30.28 16.08
N LYS A 350 -4.50 -30.39 14.89
CA LYS A 350 -3.04 -30.45 14.75
C LYS A 350 -2.43 -29.05 14.76
N LEU A 351 -1.83 -28.68 15.88
CA LEU A 351 -1.20 -27.37 16.08
C LEU A 351 0.26 -27.36 15.62
N PRO A 352 0.76 -26.25 15.06
CA PRO A 352 2.18 -26.04 14.86
C PRO A 352 2.95 -26.05 16.20
N ASN A 353 4.23 -26.38 16.14
CA ASN A 353 5.10 -26.37 17.32
C ASN A 353 5.17 -24.95 17.93
N LYS A 354 4.92 -24.84 19.25
CA LYS A 354 4.93 -23.56 19.99
C LYS A 354 6.27 -22.82 19.89
N LEU A 355 7.39 -23.54 19.91
CA LEU A 355 8.73 -22.96 19.80
C LEU A 355 8.96 -22.40 18.40
N GLU A 356 8.49 -23.10 17.36
CA GLU A 356 8.58 -22.65 15.97
C GLU A 356 7.74 -21.38 15.74
N LEU A 357 6.52 -21.33 16.26
CA LEU A 357 5.69 -20.13 16.20
C LEU A 357 6.35 -18.93 16.90
N LYS A 358 7.02 -19.15 18.04
CA LYS A 358 7.79 -18.10 18.72
C LYS A 358 8.95 -17.60 17.87
N LYS A 359 9.67 -18.50 17.18
CA LYS A 359 10.74 -18.14 16.25
C LYS A 359 10.19 -17.35 15.06
N ARG A 360 9.10 -17.81 14.42
CA ARG A 360 8.46 -17.12 13.29
C ARG A 360 8.02 -15.71 13.66
N ARG A 361 7.41 -15.54 14.82
CA ARG A 361 6.95 -14.23 15.28
C ARG A 361 8.11 -13.25 15.50
N ARG A 362 9.27 -13.74 15.93
CA ARG A 362 10.47 -12.91 16.05
C ARG A 362 11.04 -12.55 14.69
N PHE A 363 11.25 -13.55 13.85
CA PHE A 363 11.79 -13.38 12.51
C PHE A 363 11.64 -14.66 11.69
N CYS A 364 11.00 -14.58 10.53
CA CYS A 364 10.91 -15.68 9.57
C CYS A 364 10.96 -15.19 8.13
N VAL A 365 11.25 -16.12 7.21
CA VAL A 365 11.27 -15.90 5.78
C VAL A 365 10.44 -16.98 5.12
N PHE A 366 9.46 -16.57 4.34
CA PHE A 366 8.73 -17.44 3.43
C PHE A 366 9.43 -17.36 2.08
N ALA A 367 10.08 -18.44 1.67
CA ALA A 367 10.68 -18.57 0.36
C ALA A 367 9.75 -19.39 -0.54
N ILE A 368 9.24 -18.75 -1.58
CA ILE A 368 8.36 -19.36 -2.58
C ILE A 368 9.19 -19.53 -3.85
N THR A 369 9.40 -20.76 -4.27
CA THR A 369 10.27 -21.07 -5.41
C THR A 369 9.55 -21.94 -6.42
N LYS A 370 9.84 -21.70 -7.71
CA LYS A 370 9.37 -22.53 -8.81
C LYS A 370 10.42 -23.60 -9.11
N GLN A 371 10.05 -24.88 -8.99
CA GLN A 371 10.89 -26.02 -9.30
C GLN A 371 10.22 -26.84 -10.42
N GLY A 372 10.63 -26.62 -11.66
CA GLY A 372 9.93 -27.13 -12.82
C GLY A 372 8.50 -26.59 -12.89
N SER A 373 7.49 -27.47 -12.89
CA SER A 373 6.06 -27.11 -12.82
C SER A 373 5.53 -26.95 -11.39
N LYS A 374 6.32 -27.33 -10.37
CA LYS A 374 5.90 -27.32 -8.97
C LYS A 374 6.32 -26.01 -8.29
N ILE A 375 5.46 -25.58 -7.38
CA ILE A 375 5.72 -24.46 -6.49
C ILE A 375 5.99 -25.01 -5.11
N VAL A 376 7.11 -24.62 -4.56
CA VAL A 376 7.57 -25.06 -3.24
C VAL A 376 7.65 -23.83 -2.33
N GLU A 377 6.89 -23.88 -1.25
CA GLU A 377 6.98 -22.90 -0.15
C GLU A 377 7.80 -23.51 0.98
N LYS A 378 8.76 -22.74 1.48
CA LYS A 378 9.56 -23.11 2.63
C LYS A 378 9.73 -21.96 3.59
N ILE A 379 9.56 -22.24 4.88
CA ILE A 379 9.71 -21.26 5.94
C ILE A 379 11.07 -21.46 6.59
N TYR A 380 11.81 -20.37 6.70
CA TYR A 380 13.10 -20.33 7.40
C TYR A 380 13.01 -19.44 8.63
N THR A 381 13.62 -19.88 9.75
CA THR A 381 13.72 -19.16 11.01
C THR A 381 15.16 -19.17 11.53
N GLY A 382 15.47 -18.37 12.55
CA GLY A 382 16.78 -18.36 13.20
C GLY A 382 17.93 -17.98 12.26
N GLY A 383 19.07 -18.69 12.36
CA GLY A 383 20.29 -18.41 11.57
C GLY A 383 20.07 -18.43 10.06
N ASN A 384 19.20 -19.34 9.57
CA ASN A 384 18.88 -19.42 8.14
C ASN A 384 18.13 -18.18 7.65
N ALA A 385 17.16 -17.68 8.41
CA ALA A 385 16.46 -16.44 8.08
C ALA A 385 17.43 -15.24 8.10
N THR A 386 18.32 -15.17 9.09
CA THR A 386 19.35 -14.13 9.19
C THR A 386 20.31 -14.16 8.00
N LYS A 387 20.71 -15.35 7.57
CA LYS A 387 21.57 -15.52 6.37
C LYS A 387 20.89 -15.01 5.12
N LEU A 388 19.62 -15.36 4.89
CA LEU A 388 18.87 -14.88 3.73
C LEU A 388 18.69 -13.35 3.77
N TRP A 389 18.40 -12.80 4.94
CA TRP A 389 18.32 -11.35 5.13
C TRP A 389 19.62 -10.64 4.74
N SER A 390 20.76 -11.12 5.22
CA SER A 390 22.07 -10.49 4.95
C SER A 390 22.49 -10.55 3.48
N LEU A 391 21.94 -11.46 2.70
CA LEU A 391 22.20 -11.54 1.26
C LEU A 391 21.49 -10.44 0.45
N ILE A 392 20.34 -10.00 0.93
CA ILE A 392 19.50 -9.00 0.24
C ILE A 392 19.75 -7.61 0.83
N PHE A 393 19.68 -7.50 2.15
CA PHE A 393 19.84 -6.24 2.87
C PHE A 393 21.29 -6.03 3.31
N THR A 394 22.20 -5.97 2.35
CA THR A 394 23.58 -5.53 2.63
C THR A 394 23.56 -4.06 3.07
N LYS A 395 24.39 -3.69 4.05
CA LYS A 395 24.52 -2.29 4.46
C LYS A 395 24.97 -1.46 3.24
N PRO A 396 24.21 -0.43 2.87
CA PRO A 396 24.65 0.45 1.79
C PRO A 396 25.96 1.13 2.17
N THR A 397 26.95 1.07 1.29
CA THR A 397 28.29 1.64 1.50
C THR A 397 28.37 3.13 1.09
N SER A 398 27.31 3.69 0.46
CA SER A 398 27.34 5.07 -0.04
C SER A 398 26.79 6.07 1.00
N SER A 399 27.51 7.19 1.17
CA SER A 399 27.07 8.34 1.97
C SER A 399 26.00 9.21 1.27
N LEU A 400 25.74 8.95 0.00
CA LEU A 400 24.77 9.69 -0.81
C LEU A 400 23.49 8.86 -1.00
N ILE A 401 22.40 9.32 -0.40
CA ILE A 401 21.07 8.81 -0.63
C ILE A 401 20.47 9.62 -1.79
N LYS A 402 19.89 8.94 -2.77
CA LYS A 402 19.25 9.59 -3.92
C LYS A 402 17.87 8.97 -4.16
N GLY A 403 16.89 9.83 -4.40
CA GLY A 403 15.53 9.44 -4.77
C GLY A 403 14.99 10.34 -5.89
N GLN A 404 13.71 10.17 -6.19
CA GLN A 404 12.99 11.00 -7.14
C GLN A 404 12.25 12.13 -6.42
N VAL A 405 12.33 13.34 -6.93
CA VAL A 405 11.62 14.48 -6.37
C VAL A 405 10.14 14.39 -6.74
N ALA A 406 9.28 14.32 -5.74
CA ALA A 406 7.84 14.24 -5.92
C ALA A 406 7.15 15.60 -5.72
N SER A 407 7.71 16.45 -4.85
CA SER A 407 7.22 17.81 -4.58
C SER A 407 8.40 18.71 -4.19
N ALA A 408 8.57 19.82 -4.91
CA ALA A 408 9.66 20.77 -4.73
C ALA A 408 9.16 22.23 -4.66
N PRO A 409 8.47 22.62 -3.56
CA PRO A 409 8.05 24.02 -3.38
C PRO A 409 9.25 24.95 -3.15
N ILE A 410 10.42 24.40 -2.84
CA ILE A 410 11.71 25.08 -2.65
C ILE A 410 12.82 24.22 -3.25
N SER A 411 13.98 24.79 -3.59
CA SER A 411 15.09 24.05 -4.22
C SER A 411 15.94 23.24 -3.25
N LYS A 412 16.15 23.73 -2.03
CA LYS A 412 16.95 23.07 -0.98
C LYS A 412 16.39 23.34 0.40
N MET A 413 16.58 22.39 1.29
CA MET A 413 16.28 22.56 2.71
C MET A 413 17.14 21.66 3.60
N SER A 414 17.28 22.04 4.86
CA SER A 414 17.95 21.22 5.87
C SER A 414 17.03 20.98 7.07
N GLY A 415 17.15 19.82 7.69
CA GLY A 415 16.36 19.49 8.86
C GLY A 415 16.85 18.26 9.59
N LYS A 416 16.26 18.01 10.77
CA LYS A 416 16.49 16.78 11.52
C LYS A 416 15.48 15.72 11.13
N VAL A 417 15.95 14.51 10.82
CA VAL A 417 15.07 13.41 10.42
C VAL A 417 14.46 12.71 11.62
N GLN A 418 13.28 12.16 11.39
CA GLN A 418 12.63 11.22 12.28
C GLN A 418 12.02 10.08 11.49
N ILE A 419 12.46 8.86 11.82
CA ILE A 419 11.98 7.63 11.18
C ILE A 419 10.70 7.20 11.86
N VAL A 420 9.65 6.97 11.05
CA VAL A 420 8.36 6.45 11.48
C VAL A 420 7.97 5.31 10.54
N LEU A 421 7.95 4.11 11.04
CA LEU A 421 7.52 2.92 10.29
C LEU A 421 6.06 2.56 10.56
N ASP A 422 5.60 2.83 11.78
CA ASP A 422 4.20 2.64 12.20
C ASP A 422 3.66 3.95 12.80
N PRO A 423 2.78 4.71 12.10
CA PRO A 423 2.30 6.01 12.54
C PRO A 423 1.44 5.96 13.80
N HIS A 424 1.02 4.76 14.24
CA HIS A 424 0.22 4.56 15.44
C HIS A 424 1.07 4.20 16.68
N ARG A 425 2.30 3.76 16.47
CA ARG A 425 3.23 3.35 17.54
C ARG A 425 4.33 4.37 17.76
N ASP A 426 4.82 4.93 16.65
CA ASP A 426 5.99 5.78 16.66
C ASP A 426 5.58 7.23 16.97
N LYS A 427 6.28 7.86 17.89
CA LYS A 427 6.09 9.30 18.16
C LYS A 427 6.68 10.11 17.02
N PHE A 428 6.04 11.24 16.68
CA PHE A 428 6.54 12.18 15.69
C PHE A 428 6.52 13.61 16.21
N THR A 429 7.66 14.27 16.13
CA THR A 429 7.86 15.66 16.54
C THR A 429 7.58 16.60 15.37
N ASN A 430 6.79 17.64 15.58
CA ASN A 430 6.45 18.64 14.55
C ASN A 430 7.71 19.29 13.97
N GLY A 431 7.69 19.58 12.67
CA GLY A 431 8.80 20.24 11.96
C GLY A 431 10.00 19.34 11.65
N ARG A 432 9.95 18.05 12.00
CA ARG A 432 10.97 17.08 11.57
C ARG A 432 10.74 16.65 10.13
N ILE A 433 11.80 16.16 9.49
CA ILE A 433 11.71 15.46 8.20
C ILE A 433 11.23 14.05 8.49
N LEU A 434 10.07 13.69 7.96
CA LEU A 434 9.49 12.37 8.07
C LEU A 434 10.22 11.40 7.14
N VAL A 435 10.82 10.35 7.69
CA VAL A 435 11.45 9.27 6.92
C VAL A 435 10.68 7.98 7.16
N THR A 436 10.25 7.32 6.10
CA THR A 436 9.50 6.06 6.18
C THR A 436 9.77 5.18 4.97
N THR A 437 9.40 3.90 5.02
CA THR A 437 9.49 3.03 3.85
C THR A 437 8.48 3.45 2.78
N MET A 438 7.21 3.60 3.16
CA MET A 438 6.13 4.14 2.32
C MET A 438 5.13 4.90 3.17
N THR A 439 4.31 5.73 2.55
CA THR A 439 3.17 6.35 3.24
C THR A 439 1.84 5.71 2.85
N ARG A 440 0.93 5.73 3.79
CA ARG A 440 -0.46 5.29 3.65
C ARG A 440 -1.39 6.36 4.24
N PRO A 441 -2.70 6.25 4.11
CA PRO A 441 -3.65 7.24 4.65
C PRO A 441 -3.49 7.54 6.13
N ASP A 442 -3.06 6.56 6.92
CA ASP A 442 -2.79 6.71 8.36
C ASP A 442 -1.59 7.62 8.67
N PHE A 443 -0.73 7.90 7.68
CA PHE A 443 0.37 8.87 7.79
C PHE A 443 -0.06 10.33 7.62
N VAL A 444 -1.23 10.61 7.08
CA VAL A 444 -1.66 12.00 6.77
C VAL A 444 -1.55 12.96 7.98
N PRO A 445 -1.93 12.57 9.22
CA PRO A 445 -1.75 13.44 10.37
C PRO A 445 -0.29 13.78 10.69
N LEU A 446 0.65 12.88 10.37
CA LEU A 446 2.09 13.08 10.54
C LEU A 446 2.65 13.94 9.41
N ILE A 447 2.26 13.65 8.16
CA ILE A 447 2.65 14.40 6.97
C ILE A 447 2.33 15.89 7.14
N ARG A 448 1.14 16.23 7.63
CA ARG A 448 0.72 17.63 7.86
C ARG A 448 1.61 18.38 8.86
N ARG A 449 2.36 17.67 9.70
CA ARG A 449 3.26 18.23 10.73
C ARG A 449 4.73 18.14 10.33
N ALA A 450 5.03 17.44 9.24
CA ALA A 450 6.38 17.26 8.73
C ALA A 450 6.85 18.49 7.96
N SER A 451 8.14 18.80 8.05
CA SER A 451 8.77 19.83 7.22
C SER A 451 9.13 19.33 5.82
N ALA A 452 9.37 18.02 5.68
CA ALA A 452 9.57 17.31 4.42
C ALA A 452 9.30 15.82 4.61
N ILE A 453 9.23 15.09 3.50
CA ILE A 453 9.02 13.65 3.46
C ILE A 453 10.12 12.98 2.65
N ILE A 454 10.63 11.85 3.17
CA ILE A 454 11.52 10.96 2.43
C ILE A 454 10.93 9.55 2.51
N THR A 455 10.76 8.88 1.36
CA THR A 455 10.32 7.48 1.34
C THR A 455 11.33 6.58 0.63
N ASP A 456 11.46 5.34 1.08
CA ASP A 456 12.26 4.33 0.40
C ASP A 456 11.57 3.83 -0.85
N GLU A 457 10.27 3.64 -0.78
CA GLU A 457 9.43 3.17 -1.86
C GLU A 457 8.57 4.27 -2.45
N GLY A 458 8.01 3.96 -3.62
CA GLY A 458 6.99 4.74 -4.30
C GLY A 458 7.51 5.43 -5.55
N GLY A 459 6.64 5.45 -6.54
CA GLY A 459 6.79 6.22 -7.77
C GLY A 459 6.05 7.55 -7.68
N ILE A 460 6.05 8.30 -8.76
CA ILE A 460 5.45 9.63 -8.87
C ILE A 460 3.92 9.66 -8.65
N THR A 461 3.29 8.50 -8.68
CA THR A 461 1.85 8.28 -8.44
C THR A 461 1.54 7.73 -7.04
N CYS A 462 2.56 7.48 -6.20
CA CYS A 462 2.36 6.93 -4.85
C CYS A 462 1.68 7.93 -3.90
N HIS A 463 1.18 7.43 -2.78
CA HIS A 463 0.49 8.24 -1.77
C HIS A 463 1.33 9.41 -1.24
N ALA A 464 2.63 9.19 -0.94
CA ALA A 464 3.54 10.25 -0.51
C ALA A 464 3.63 11.37 -1.55
N ALA A 465 3.79 11.01 -2.82
CA ALA A 465 3.91 11.95 -3.92
C ALA A 465 2.63 12.77 -4.14
N ILE A 466 1.47 12.14 -4.04
CA ILE A 466 0.18 12.80 -4.21
C ILE A 466 -0.06 13.79 -3.07
N ILE A 467 0.03 13.33 -1.82
CA ILE A 467 -0.27 14.14 -0.64
C ILE A 467 0.75 15.28 -0.47
N SER A 468 2.02 15.04 -0.76
CA SER A 468 3.05 16.09 -0.65
C SER A 468 2.79 17.25 -1.61
N ARG A 469 2.38 16.95 -2.85
CA ARG A 469 1.98 17.97 -3.83
C ARG A 469 0.72 18.72 -3.42
N GLU A 470 -0.27 18.02 -2.91
CA GLU A 470 -1.52 18.63 -2.41
C GLU A 470 -1.30 19.58 -1.24
N LEU A 471 -0.35 19.25 -0.37
CA LEU A 471 -0.03 20.03 0.83
C LEU A 471 1.11 21.03 0.63
N GLY A 472 1.79 21.01 -0.53
CA GLY A 472 2.96 21.85 -0.80
C GLY A 472 4.17 21.50 0.09
N ILE A 473 4.32 20.23 0.48
CA ILE A 473 5.39 19.76 1.37
C ILE A 473 6.52 19.18 0.50
N PRO A 474 7.81 19.56 0.72
CA PRO A 474 8.96 18.96 0.04
C PRO A 474 8.96 17.43 0.18
N CYS A 475 9.21 16.69 -0.92
CA CYS A 475 9.16 15.25 -0.89
C CYS A 475 10.13 14.60 -1.86
N ILE A 476 10.93 13.66 -1.34
CA ILE A 476 11.80 12.77 -2.11
C ILE A 476 11.31 11.33 -1.88
N ILE A 477 11.04 10.60 -2.95
CA ILE A 477 10.51 9.22 -2.94
C ILE A 477 11.46 8.24 -3.60
N GLY A 478 11.29 6.95 -3.35
CA GLY A 478 12.03 5.90 -4.06
C GLY A 478 13.53 5.86 -3.72
N THR A 479 13.92 6.28 -2.52
CA THR A 479 15.33 6.29 -2.11
C THR A 479 15.90 4.89 -1.88
N LYS A 480 15.06 3.86 -1.76
CA LYS A 480 15.37 2.44 -1.50
C LYS A 480 16.02 2.18 -0.13
N VAL A 481 16.66 3.17 0.48
CA VAL A 481 17.58 2.94 1.61
C VAL A 481 17.53 4.01 2.71
N ALA A 482 16.79 5.10 2.55
CA ALA A 482 16.83 6.22 3.50
C ALA A 482 16.45 5.80 4.92
N SER A 483 15.39 4.99 5.09
CA SER A 483 14.97 4.49 6.40
C SER A 483 15.98 3.53 7.06
N LYS A 484 16.86 2.93 6.25
CA LYS A 484 17.88 1.95 6.68
C LYS A 484 19.22 2.63 7.02
N ILE A 485 19.55 3.72 6.34
CA ILE A 485 20.80 4.47 6.52
C ILE A 485 20.67 5.57 7.58
N LEU A 486 19.57 6.33 7.50
CA LEU A 486 19.34 7.44 8.42
C LEU A 486 19.01 6.95 9.82
N LYS A 487 19.31 7.78 10.82
CA LYS A 487 18.96 7.55 12.22
C LYS A 487 18.17 8.73 12.74
N ASN A 488 17.28 8.48 13.69
CA ASN A 488 16.55 9.56 14.37
C ASN A 488 17.50 10.64 14.87
N GLY A 489 17.22 11.90 14.51
CA GLY A 489 18.04 13.05 14.89
C GLY A 489 19.18 13.39 13.93
N ASN A 490 19.48 12.57 12.91
CA ASN A 490 20.45 12.97 11.89
C ASN A 490 20.02 14.31 11.27
N LYS A 491 20.96 15.22 11.08
CA LYS A 491 20.77 16.44 10.30
C LYS A 491 21.09 16.13 8.83
N VAL A 492 20.14 16.40 7.95
CA VAL A 492 20.30 16.18 6.50
C VAL A 492 20.00 17.44 5.72
N GLU A 493 20.60 17.54 4.54
CA GLU A 493 20.24 18.49 3.48
C GLU A 493 19.52 17.74 2.37
N LEU A 494 18.38 18.25 1.95
CA LEU A 494 17.63 17.78 0.80
C LEU A 494 17.90 18.71 -0.38
N ASP A 495 18.40 18.17 -1.46
CA ASP A 495 18.47 18.83 -2.75
C ASP A 495 17.24 18.40 -3.56
N LEU A 496 16.27 19.29 -3.63
CA LEU A 496 14.98 19.06 -4.31
C LEU A 496 15.04 19.36 -5.81
N ALA A 497 16.21 19.72 -6.34
CA ALA A 497 16.44 19.77 -7.78
C ALA A 497 16.95 18.40 -8.29
N SER A 498 17.85 17.76 -7.53
CA SER A 498 18.48 16.50 -7.95
C SER A 498 17.95 15.24 -7.27
N GLY A 499 17.15 15.39 -6.21
CA GLY A 499 16.67 14.27 -5.36
C GLY A 499 17.73 13.73 -4.40
N GLY A 500 18.80 14.49 -4.16
CA GLY A 500 19.89 14.12 -3.25
C GLY A 500 19.55 14.35 -1.78
N VAL A 501 19.93 13.40 -0.91
CA VAL A 501 19.87 13.55 0.54
C VAL A 501 21.27 13.38 1.10
N LYS A 502 21.85 14.47 1.62
CA LYS A 502 23.19 14.51 2.19
C LYS A 502 23.12 14.51 3.71
N ILE A 503 23.85 13.61 4.34
CA ILE A 503 23.94 13.53 5.80
C ILE A 503 25.07 14.46 6.26
N TYR A 504 24.79 15.38 7.17
CA TYR A 504 25.84 16.12 7.85
C TYR A 504 26.49 15.19 8.89
N LYS A 505 27.77 14.91 8.71
CA LYS A 505 28.57 14.28 9.76
C LYS A 505 28.63 15.26 10.95
N LYS A 506 28.44 14.75 12.16
CA LYS A 506 28.68 15.51 13.38
C LYS A 506 30.15 15.88 13.46
#